data_89163784fd7298940c94bcb5826b5173
#
_entry.id   89163784fd7298940c94bcb5826b5173
#
_cell.length_a   1.000
_cell.length_b   1.000
_cell.length_c   1.000
_cell.angle_alpha   90.00
_cell.angle_beta   90.00
_cell.angle_gamma   90.00
#
_symmetry.space_group_name_H-M   'P 1'
#
loop_
_entity.id
_entity.type
_entity.pdbx_description
1 polymer ?
#
loop_
_entity_poly.entity_id
_entity_poly.type
_entity_poly.pdbx_seq_one_letter_code
_entity_poly.pdbx_strand_id
1 'polypeptide(L)'
;VYAVNSFYIHPICAYRTQKMTNIKLHIKQLCMLFALVIVALSATSCSDNVNDENENNTPEFTTNWKERNAAYFDSLLTVACTEIAQTKAQYGNQWEEHCDWRVFRSFSKQPGGNSHDSICVRIIERSTQADGISPLYLDSVKVNYMGRLIPTPSYPKGRVFDHSGIYENESHVFSSSYSVPARFSVSNTVEGYTTALLHMTEGDRWMVY
;
A
#
# COMPACT_ATOMS: atom_id res chain seq x y z
N VAL A 1 2.93 11.71 2.35
CA VAL A 1 3.78 10.54 2.59
C VAL A 1 3.74 9.71 1.34
N TYR A 2 4.82 9.72 0.59
CA TYR A 2 4.94 8.89 -0.62
C TYR A 2 5.58 7.57 -0.22
N ALA A 3 4.86 6.48 -0.42
CA ALA A 3 5.35 5.14 -0.15
C ALA A 3 5.70 4.44 -1.46
N VAL A 4 6.85 3.79 -1.50
CA VAL A 4 7.23 2.89 -2.59
C VAL A 4 6.69 1.53 -2.23
N ASN A 5 5.68 1.06 -2.96
CA ASN A 5 5.00 -0.19 -2.66
C ASN A 5 5.18 -1.20 -3.80
N SER A 6 5.49 -2.44 -3.45
CA SER A 6 5.50 -3.57 -4.38
C SER A 6 4.33 -4.49 -4.05
N PHE A 7 3.42 -4.73 -5.01
CA PHE A 7 2.14 -5.39 -4.78
C PHE A 7 1.97 -6.69 -5.58
N TYR A 8 1.28 -7.64 -4.96
CA TYR A 8 0.86 -8.89 -5.57
C TYR A 8 -0.63 -9.13 -5.25
N ILE A 9 -1.50 -9.25 -6.24
CA ILE A 9 -2.95 -9.44 -6.05
C ILE A 9 -3.35 -10.90 -6.32
N HIS A 10 -4.12 -11.50 -5.38
CA HIS A 10 -4.73 -12.81 -5.54
C HIS A 10 -6.27 -12.71 -5.54
N PRO A 11 -7.00 -13.48 -6.37
CA PRO A 11 -8.46 -13.42 -6.44
C PRO A 11 -9.11 -13.95 -5.16
N ILE A 12 -10.23 -13.33 -4.80
CA ILE A 12 -11.11 -13.83 -3.75
C ILE A 12 -12.38 -14.38 -4.40
N CYS A 13 -12.56 -15.69 -4.31
CA CYS A 13 -13.84 -16.30 -4.63
C CYS A 13 -14.92 -15.84 -3.64
N ALA A 14 -16.00 -15.25 -4.13
CA ALA A 14 -17.12 -14.74 -3.33
C ALA A 14 -17.84 -15.91 -2.62
N TYR A 15 -17.72 -15.98 -1.29
CA TYR A 15 -18.52 -16.92 -0.47
C TYR A 15 -19.83 -16.25 -0.05
N ARG A 16 -20.93 -16.80 -0.52
CA ARG A 16 -22.31 -16.37 -0.23
C ARG A 16 -22.66 -16.80 1.20
N THR A 17 -22.90 -15.86 2.09
CA THR A 17 -23.34 -16.12 3.47
C THR A 17 -24.78 -16.56 3.53
N GLN A 18 -25.01 -17.79 4.01
CA GLN A 18 -26.33 -18.31 4.34
C GLN A 18 -26.70 -17.94 5.78
N LYS A 19 -27.89 -17.45 5.93
CA LYS A 19 -28.57 -16.91 7.11
C LYS A 19 -28.70 -17.99 8.21
N MET A 20 -28.22 -17.73 9.43
CA MET A 20 -28.60 -18.50 10.62
C MET A 20 -29.32 -17.60 11.64
N THR A 21 -30.59 -17.88 11.82
CA THR A 21 -31.45 -17.38 12.87
C THR A 21 -31.41 -18.33 14.07
N ASN A 22 -31.47 -17.76 15.29
CA ASN A 22 -31.68 -18.37 16.59
C ASN A 22 -30.44 -18.65 17.47
N ILE A 23 -29.87 -17.62 18.07
CA ILE A 23 -29.16 -17.73 19.37
C ILE A 23 -29.33 -16.35 20.10
N LYS A 24 -30.50 -16.00 20.53
CA LYS A 24 -30.73 -14.74 21.27
C LYS A 24 -30.92 -14.90 22.80
N LEU A 25 -30.88 -16.11 23.36
CA LEU A 25 -31.23 -16.31 24.77
C LEU A 25 -30.04 -16.57 25.70
N HIS A 26 -28.89 -17.02 25.22
CA HIS A 26 -27.71 -17.28 26.06
C HIS A 26 -26.69 -16.17 26.16
N ILE A 27 -26.81 -15.12 25.35
CA ILE A 27 -25.84 -14.01 25.31
C ILE A 27 -26.02 -13.04 26.49
N LYS A 28 -27.25 -12.88 27.03
CA LYS A 28 -27.50 -11.95 28.16
C LYS A 28 -26.88 -12.41 29.49
N GLN A 29 -26.80 -13.71 29.76
CA GLN A 29 -26.18 -14.21 30.97
C GLN A 29 -24.64 -14.21 30.91
N LEU A 30 -24.06 -14.34 29.73
CA LEU A 30 -22.61 -14.33 29.54
C LEU A 30 -22.04 -12.90 29.65
N CYS A 31 -22.79 -11.89 29.21
CA CYS A 31 -22.38 -10.49 29.32
C CYS A 31 -22.33 -9.94 30.76
N MET A 32 -23.18 -10.46 31.66
CA MET A 32 -23.15 -10.05 33.08
C MET A 32 -21.94 -10.61 33.84
N LEU A 33 -21.46 -11.79 33.49
CA LEU A 33 -20.26 -12.36 34.09
C LEU A 33 -18.97 -11.73 33.58
N PHE A 34 -18.94 -11.26 32.34
CA PHE A 34 -17.78 -10.55 31.77
C PHE A 34 -17.61 -9.13 32.33
N ALA A 35 -18.70 -8.43 32.68
CA ALA A 35 -18.64 -7.09 33.23
C ALA A 35 -18.02 -7.07 34.67
N LEU A 36 -18.14 -8.16 35.44
CA LEU A 36 -17.57 -8.26 36.79
C LEU A 36 -16.06 -8.57 36.79
N VAL A 37 -15.53 -9.15 35.71
CA VAL A 37 -14.10 -9.47 35.59
C VAL A 37 -13.28 -8.26 35.14
N ILE A 38 -13.88 -7.32 34.39
CA ILE A 38 -13.20 -6.13 33.87
C ILE A 38 -12.90 -5.11 34.97
N VAL A 39 -13.68 -5.05 36.05
CA VAL A 39 -13.47 -4.10 37.14
C VAL A 39 -12.30 -4.51 38.08
N ALA A 40 -11.87 -5.78 38.05
CA ALA A 40 -10.79 -6.27 38.91
C ALA A 40 -9.38 -6.16 38.28
N LEU A 41 -9.26 -5.78 36.98
CA LEU A 41 -7.99 -5.73 36.25
C LEU A 41 -7.48 -4.32 35.93
N SER A 42 -8.10 -3.28 36.52
CA SER A 42 -7.70 -1.87 36.25
C SER A 42 -6.68 -1.29 37.20
N ALA A 43 -5.87 -2.10 37.92
CA ALA A 43 -4.90 -1.61 38.89
C ALA A 43 -3.48 -2.16 38.70
N THR A 44 -3.03 -2.38 37.48
CA THR A 44 -1.60 -2.49 37.17
C THR A 44 -1.32 -1.75 35.86
N SER A 45 -1.34 -0.41 35.95
CA SER A 45 -0.63 0.41 35.00
C SER A 45 0.86 0.28 35.35
N CYS A 46 1.53 -0.68 34.77
CA CYS A 46 2.98 -0.61 34.63
C CYS A 46 3.26 0.52 33.67
N SER A 47 3.73 1.64 34.20
CA SER A 47 4.45 2.64 33.48
C SER A 47 5.80 2.03 33.08
N ASP A 48 5.85 1.29 31.99
CA ASP A 48 7.09 1.04 31.29
C ASP A 48 7.49 2.36 30.66
N ASN A 49 8.41 3.05 31.33
CA ASN A 49 9.26 4.04 30.70
C ASN A 49 10.16 3.28 29.72
N VAL A 50 9.59 2.81 28.60
CA VAL A 50 10.32 2.62 27.37
C VAL A 50 10.72 4.02 26.97
N ASN A 51 12.00 4.35 27.12
CA ASN A 51 12.63 5.40 26.35
C ASN A 51 12.49 5.00 24.89
N ASP A 52 11.31 5.19 24.30
CA ASP A 52 11.14 5.37 22.88
C ASP A 52 11.91 6.65 22.55
N GLU A 53 13.21 6.50 22.33
CA GLU A 53 13.91 7.43 21.48
C GLU A 53 13.14 7.38 20.17
N ASN A 54 12.34 8.40 19.99
CA ASN A 54 11.36 8.52 18.91
C ASN A 54 12.18 8.59 17.62
N GLU A 55 12.52 7.42 17.05
CA GLU A 55 13.30 7.28 15.82
C GLU A 55 12.72 8.13 14.69
N ASN A 56 11.45 8.52 14.80
CA ASN A 56 10.76 9.40 13.88
C ASN A 56 11.12 10.88 14.04
N ASN A 57 11.83 11.28 15.10
CA ASN A 57 12.23 12.66 15.36
C ASN A 57 13.69 12.97 14.97
N THR A 58 14.35 12.08 14.23
CA THR A 58 15.68 12.38 13.73
C THR A 58 15.60 13.51 12.68
N PRO A 59 16.55 14.45 12.65
CA PRO A 59 16.59 15.52 11.65
C PRO A 59 16.46 15.02 10.21
N GLU A 60 16.91 13.80 9.95
CA GLU A 60 16.85 13.14 8.67
C GLU A 60 15.43 12.93 8.15
N PHE A 61 14.44 12.72 9.04
CA PHE A 61 13.04 12.50 8.69
C PHE A 61 12.14 13.71 8.98
N THR A 62 12.65 14.75 9.62
CA THR A 62 11.87 15.93 10.01
C THR A 62 12.25 17.19 9.24
N THR A 63 13.55 17.40 8.96
CA THR A 63 14.04 18.63 8.32
C THR A 63 13.62 18.68 6.86
N ASN A 64 12.84 19.72 6.50
CA ASN A 64 12.35 19.98 5.14
C ASN A 64 11.74 18.74 4.48
N TRP A 65 11.07 17.89 5.30
CA TRP A 65 10.58 16.59 4.85
C TRP A 65 9.56 16.71 3.72
N LYS A 66 8.66 17.68 3.79
CA LYS A 66 7.66 17.94 2.75
C LYS A 66 8.29 18.33 1.42
N GLU A 67 9.21 19.27 1.45
CA GLU A 67 9.91 19.79 0.27
C GLU A 67 10.78 18.69 -0.39
N ARG A 68 11.45 17.89 0.44
CA ARG A 68 12.27 16.77 -0.04
C ARG A 68 11.42 15.68 -0.69
N ASN A 69 10.25 15.36 -0.12
CA ASN A 69 9.32 14.42 -0.74
C ASN A 69 8.78 14.95 -2.08
N ALA A 70 8.41 16.21 -2.13
CA ALA A 70 7.95 16.85 -3.37
C ALA A 70 9.04 16.82 -4.45
N ALA A 71 10.27 17.22 -4.13
CA ALA A 71 11.39 17.19 -5.05
C ALA A 71 11.73 15.78 -5.54
N TYR A 72 11.65 14.78 -4.64
CA TYR A 72 11.86 13.38 -5.01
C TYR A 72 10.79 12.88 -5.97
N PHE A 73 9.51 13.17 -5.69
CA PHE A 73 8.41 12.84 -6.59
C PHE A 73 8.54 13.53 -7.95
N ASP A 74 8.86 14.82 -7.98
CA ASP A 74 9.06 15.58 -9.24
C ASP A 74 10.19 15.01 -10.09
N SER A 75 11.28 14.53 -9.45
CA SER A 75 12.36 13.86 -10.15
C SER A 75 11.93 12.57 -10.82
N LEU A 76 11.14 11.75 -10.12
CA LEU A 76 10.59 10.50 -10.65
C LEU A 76 9.57 10.75 -11.76
N LEU A 77 8.70 11.73 -11.58
CA LEU A 77 7.71 12.13 -12.57
C LEU A 77 8.40 12.60 -13.87
N THR A 78 9.50 13.35 -13.75
CA THR A 78 10.30 13.78 -14.90
C THR A 78 10.88 12.58 -15.66
N VAL A 79 11.46 11.61 -14.96
CA VAL A 79 11.97 10.37 -15.56
C VAL A 79 10.84 9.61 -16.26
N ALA A 80 9.73 9.39 -15.56
CA ALA A 80 8.58 8.66 -16.10
C ALA A 80 8.01 9.33 -17.36
N CYS A 81 7.77 10.64 -17.33
CA CYS A 81 7.24 11.38 -18.48
C CYS A 81 8.21 11.35 -19.67
N THR A 82 9.52 11.44 -19.43
CA THR A 82 10.54 11.36 -20.47
C THR A 82 10.54 9.99 -21.14
N GLU A 83 10.57 8.92 -20.36
CA GLU A 83 10.56 7.55 -20.87
C GLU A 83 9.27 7.21 -21.61
N ILE A 84 8.13 7.63 -21.08
CA ILE A 84 6.82 7.46 -21.74
C ILE A 84 6.81 8.20 -23.09
N ALA A 85 7.30 9.44 -23.15
CA ALA A 85 7.33 10.22 -24.39
C ALA A 85 8.25 9.59 -25.46
N GLN A 86 9.44 9.15 -25.06
CA GLN A 86 10.39 8.45 -25.95
C GLN A 86 9.81 7.15 -26.48
N THR A 87 9.22 6.35 -25.59
CA THR A 87 8.63 5.06 -25.98
C THR A 87 7.41 5.25 -26.92
N LYS A 88 6.58 6.25 -26.64
CA LYS A 88 5.47 6.61 -27.55
C LYS A 88 5.96 7.04 -28.92
N ALA A 89 7.03 7.81 -28.99
CA ALA A 89 7.63 8.24 -30.25
C ALA A 89 8.18 7.04 -31.06
N GLN A 90 8.71 6.03 -30.37
CA GLN A 90 9.32 4.85 -31.00
C GLN A 90 8.29 3.77 -31.39
N TYR A 91 7.30 3.49 -30.54
CA TYR A 91 6.39 2.35 -30.68
C TYR A 91 4.93 2.75 -30.95
N GLY A 92 4.62 4.05 -30.98
CA GLY A 92 3.27 4.53 -31.23
C GLY A 92 2.25 3.94 -30.24
N ASN A 93 1.20 3.31 -30.75
CA ASN A 93 0.13 2.75 -29.92
C ASN A 93 0.55 1.54 -29.07
N GLN A 94 1.67 0.89 -29.37
CA GLN A 94 2.19 -0.26 -28.61
C GLN A 94 3.14 0.15 -27.48
N TRP A 95 3.27 1.43 -27.19
CA TRP A 95 4.22 1.95 -26.22
C TRP A 95 4.07 1.32 -24.83
N GLU A 96 2.85 0.92 -24.43
CA GLU A 96 2.60 0.33 -23.11
C GLU A 96 3.27 -1.03 -22.91
N GLU A 97 3.51 -1.77 -23.98
CA GLU A 97 4.23 -3.05 -23.94
C GLU A 97 5.73 -2.86 -23.74
N HIS A 98 6.26 -1.69 -24.12
CA HIS A 98 7.69 -1.37 -24.16
C HIS A 98 8.12 -0.37 -23.07
N CYS A 99 7.19 0.19 -22.30
CA CYS A 99 7.48 1.13 -21.22
C CYS A 99 7.01 0.60 -19.89
N ASP A 100 7.90 0.61 -18.89
CA ASP A 100 7.52 0.19 -17.53
C ASP A 100 6.98 1.33 -16.67
N TRP A 101 7.03 2.56 -17.15
CA TRP A 101 6.50 3.70 -16.44
C TRP A 101 5.05 4.00 -16.80
N ARG A 102 4.28 4.39 -15.76
CA ARG A 102 2.93 4.94 -15.89
C ARG A 102 2.77 6.12 -14.97
N VAL A 103 1.93 7.05 -15.37
CA VAL A 103 1.47 8.16 -14.52
C VAL A 103 -0.05 8.14 -14.54
N PHE A 104 -0.64 7.94 -13.40
CA PHE A 104 -2.08 7.94 -13.24
C PHE A 104 -2.51 9.12 -12.39
N ARG A 105 -3.55 9.79 -12.83
CA ARG A 105 -4.19 10.79 -11.99
C ARG A 105 -4.89 10.12 -10.81
N SER A 106 -4.81 10.70 -9.63
CA SER A 106 -5.52 10.21 -8.46
C SER A 106 -7.03 10.13 -8.74
N PHE A 107 -7.63 9.00 -8.42
CA PHE A 107 -9.00 8.66 -8.81
C PHE A 107 -10.05 9.68 -8.34
N SER A 108 -9.81 10.38 -7.23
CA SER A 108 -10.72 11.39 -6.67
C SER A 108 -10.52 12.79 -7.28
N LYS A 109 -9.50 13.00 -8.10
CA LYS A 109 -9.12 14.33 -8.60
C LYS A 109 -9.66 14.63 -9.99
N GLN A 110 -10.13 15.87 -10.17
CA GLN A 110 -10.62 16.33 -11.46
C GLN A 110 -9.48 16.48 -12.49
N PRO A 111 -9.75 16.28 -13.78
CA PRO A 111 -8.76 16.53 -14.84
C PRO A 111 -8.21 17.97 -14.80
N GLY A 112 -6.93 18.16 -15.13
CA GLY A 112 -6.30 19.48 -15.26
C GLY A 112 -5.77 20.10 -13.96
N GLY A 113 -5.72 19.37 -12.84
CA GLY A 113 -5.14 19.86 -11.58
C GLY A 113 -3.61 19.78 -11.51
N ASN A 114 -3.06 19.88 -10.31
CA ASN A 114 -1.62 19.84 -10.03
C ASN A 114 -1.02 18.47 -10.42
N SER A 115 0.25 18.44 -10.83
CA SER A 115 1.04 17.22 -11.07
C SER A 115 1.09 16.31 -9.83
N HIS A 116 1.13 16.90 -8.63
CA HIS A 116 1.10 16.17 -7.36
C HIS A 116 -0.26 15.51 -7.02
N ASP A 117 -1.28 15.76 -7.82
CA ASP A 117 -2.55 15.00 -7.77
C ASP A 117 -2.48 13.71 -8.60
N SER A 118 -1.32 13.14 -8.77
CA SER A 118 -1.07 11.95 -9.57
C SER A 118 -0.17 10.98 -8.81
N ILE A 119 -0.18 9.73 -9.23
CA ILE A 119 0.81 8.73 -8.82
C ILE A 119 1.75 8.44 -10.00
N CYS A 120 2.99 8.19 -9.68
CA CYS A 120 3.99 7.71 -10.62
C CYS A 120 4.23 6.22 -10.33
N VAL A 121 4.19 5.39 -11.35
CA VAL A 121 4.28 3.94 -11.22
C VAL A 121 5.40 3.39 -12.10
N ARG A 122 6.21 2.51 -11.52
CA ARG A 122 7.11 1.65 -12.28
C ARG A 122 6.63 0.20 -12.16
N ILE A 123 6.31 -0.41 -13.30
CA ILE A 123 5.91 -1.82 -13.39
C ILE A 123 7.18 -2.67 -13.23
N ILE A 124 7.17 -3.58 -12.26
CA ILE A 124 8.27 -4.51 -12.00
C ILE A 124 7.99 -5.87 -12.65
N GLU A 125 6.74 -6.33 -12.54
CA GLU A 125 6.26 -7.55 -13.16
C GLU A 125 4.86 -7.28 -13.71
N ARG A 126 4.60 -7.74 -14.94
CA ARG A 126 3.29 -7.65 -15.56
C ARG A 126 2.54 -8.93 -15.32
N SER A 127 1.23 -8.81 -15.11
CA SER A 127 0.35 -9.97 -15.10
C SER A 127 0.53 -10.80 -16.36
N THR A 128 0.56 -12.11 -16.21
CA THR A 128 0.56 -13.07 -17.32
C THR A 128 -0.86 -13.55 -17.64
N GLN A 129 -1.87 -13.06 -16.92
CA GLN A 129 -3.26 -13.44 -17.16
C GLN A 129 -3.84 -12.59 -18.30
N ALA A 130 -4.22 -13.22 -19.39
CA ALA A 130 -4.75 -12.55 -20.57
C ALA A 130 -6.07 -11.78 -20.30
N ASP A 131 -6.86 -12.23 -19.32
CA ASP A 131 -8.15 -11.67 -18.93
C ASP A 131 -8.08 -10.96 -17.57
N GLY A 132 -6.92 -10.40 -17.23
CA GLY A 132 -6.68 -9.76 -15.95
C GLY A 132 -7.72 -8.67 -15.66
N ILE A 133 -8.51 -8.86 -14.60
CA ILE A 133 -9.53 -7.91 -14.17
C ILE A 133 -8.94 -7.05 -13.05
N SER A 134 -9.04 -5.74 -13.21
CA SER A 134 -8.73 -4.79 -12.14
C SER A 134 -9.86 -4.76 -11.12
N PRO A 135 -9.55 -4.60 -9.82
CA PRO A 135 -10.59 -4.51 -8.80
C PRO A 135 -11.40 -3.22 -8.95
N LEU A 136 -12.66 -3.29 -8.57
CA LEU A 136 -13.52 -2.12 -8.47
C LEU A 136 -13.32 -1.42 -7.12
N TYR A 137 -13.77 -0.17 -7.01
CA TYR A 137 -13.62 0.67 -5.82
C TYR A 137 -14.17 0.02 -4.53
N LEU A 138 -15.26 -0.75 -4.61
CA LEU A 138 -15.87 -1.40 -3.44
C LEU A 138 -15.35 -2.84 -3.19
N ASP A 139 -14.43 -3.31 -4.01
CA ASP A 139 -13.89 -4.65 -3.86
C ASP A 139 -12.89 -4.75 -2.70
N SER A 140 -12.59 -5.98 -2.34
CA SER A 140 -11.50 -6.33 -1.42
C SER A 140 -10.44 -7.13 -2.16
N VAL A 141 -9.18 -6.77 -1.93
CA VAL A 141 -8.02 -7.41 -2.54
C VAL A 141 -7.10 -8.03 -1.48
N LYS A 142 -6.34 -9.04 -1.87
CA LYS A 142 -5.20 -9.53 -1.10
C LYS A 142 -3.92 -9.05 -1.76
N VAL A 143 -3.07 -8.39 -1.01
CA VAL A 143 -1.86 -7.75 -1.53
C VAL A 143 -0.67 -8.04 -0.64
N ASN A 144 0.43 -8.43 -1.25
CA ASN A 144 1.72 -8.33 -0.59
C ASN A 144 2.30 -6.95 -0.88
N TYR A 145 2.74 -6.25 0.17
CA TYR A 145 3.24 -4.88 0.02
C TYR A 145 4.40 -4.60 0.95
N MET A 146 5.14 -3.55 0.60
CA MET A 146 6.18 -2.95 1.42
C MET A 146 6.15 -1.43 1.24
N GLY A 147 5.94 -0.70 2.33
CA GLY A 147 6.01 0.75 2.37
C GLY A 147 7.40 1.23 2.77
N ARG A 148 7.99 2.13 1.98
CA ARG A 148 9.28 2.76 2.25
C ARG A 148 9.14 4.28 2.24
N LEU A 149 9.89 4.94 3.12
CA LEU A 149 10.12 6.37 3.03
C LEU A 149 11.07 6.66 1.85
N ILE A 150 11.15 7.91 1.44
CA ILE A 150 12.15 8.31 0.44
C ILE A 150 13.56 8.01 0.95
N PRO A 151 14.54 7.78 0.03
CA PRO A 151 15.93 7.56 0.41
C PRO A 151 16.51 8.69 1.24
N THR A 152 17.33 8.32 2.22
CA THR A 152 18.07 9.23 3.08
C THR A 152 19.51 8.74 3.22
N PRO A 153 20.46 9.53 3.72
CA PRO A 153 21.86 9.08 3.89
C PRO A 153 22.00 7.81 4.71
N SER A 154 21.26 7.68 5.81
CA SER A 154 21.27 6.47 6.66
C SER A 154 20.48 5.32 6.05
N TYR A 155 19.54 5.60 5.16
CA TYR A 155 18.69 4.60 4.50
C TYR A 155 18.68 4.80 2.98
N PRO A 156 19.74 4.42 2.26
CA PRO A 156 19.85 4.67 0.81
C PRO A 156 18.77 4.01 -0.05
N LYS A 157 18.13 2.94 0.47
CA LYS A 157 17.00 2.26 -0.17
C LYS A 157 15.64 2.73 0.36
N GLY A 158 15.62 3.72 1.23
CA GLY A 158 14.44 4.14 1.98
C GLY A 158 14.14 3.26 3.19
N ARG A 159 13.83 3.87 4.35
CA ARG A 159 13.44 3.15 5.56
C ARG A 159 12.08 2.49 5.35
N VAL A 160 11.97 1.21 5.66
CA VAL A 160 10.69 0.49 5.66
C VAL A 160 9.87 0.93 6.86
N PHE A 161 8.61 1.29 6.65
CA PHE A 161 7.70 1.68 7.72
C PHE A 161 6.51 0.73 7.88
N ASP A 162 6.18 -0.05 6.83
CA ASP A 162 5.08 -1.03 6.88
C ASP A 162 5.23 -2.10 5.79
N HIS A 163 4.70 -3.30 6.03
CA HIS A 163 4.79 -4.42 5.09
C HIS A 163 3.87 -5.58 5.46
N SER A 164 3.62 -6.47 4.50
CA SER A 164 2.82 -7.70 4.65
C SER A 164 3.68 -8.97 4.72
N GLY A 165 4.88 -8.93 5.16
CA GLY A 165 5.77 -10.10 5.11
C GLY A 165 6.50 -10.34 6.42
N ILE A 166 7.31 -11.40 6.45
CA ILE A 166 8.28 -11.65 7.50
C ILE A 166 9.62 -11.09 7.02
N TYR A 167 10.27 -10.28 7.85
CA TYR A 167 11.59 -9.73 7.58
C TYR A 167 12.64 -10.43 8.41
N GLU A 168 13.68 -10.90 7.76
CA GLU A 168 14.87 -11.37 8.47
C GLU A 168 16.00 -10.34 8.46
N ASN A 169 15.98 -9.38 7.52
CA ASN A 169 16.96 -8.28 7.44
C ASN A 169 16.56 -7.23 6.39
N GLU A 170 17.37 -6.19 6.19
CA GLU A 170 17.10 -5.07 5.28
C GLU A 170 17.01 -5.42 3.77
N SER A 171 17.37 -6.63 3.36
CA SER A 171 17.34 -7.02 1.96
C SER A 171 15.99 -7.56 1.47
N HIS A 172 14.94 -7.33 2.18
CA HIS A 172 13.53 -7.68 1.97
C HIS A 172 13.17 -8.09 0.55
N VAL A 173 13.36 -9.36 0.24
CA VAL A 173 12.93 -9.95 -1.01
C VAL A 173 11.53 -10.53 -0.77
N PHE A 174 10.59 -10.16 -1.65
CA PHE A 174 9.29 -10.84 -1.67
C PHE A 174 9.51 -12.34 -1.86
N SER A 175 8.90 -13.14 -1.01
CA SER A 175 8.86 -14.59 -1.14
C SER A 175 7.42 -15.06 -1.04
N SER A 176 6.92 -15.68 -2.08
CA SER A 176 5.57 -16.28 -2.07
C SER A 176 5.41 -17.36 -0.99
N SER A 177 6.51 -17.93 -0.52
CA SER A 177 6.51 -18.98 0.53
C SER A 177 6.39 -18.43 1.95
N TYR A 178 6.82 -17.19 2.19
CA TYR A 178 6.87 -16.60 3.53
C TYR A 178 6.01 -15.36 3.69
N SER A 179 5.58 -14.75 2.61
CA SER A 179 4.75 -13.55 2.68
C SER A 179 3.29 -13.91 2.85
N VAL A 180 2.64 -13.35 3.88
CA VAL A 180 1.21 -13.48 4.10
C VAL A 180 0.53 -12.23 3.55
N PRO A 181 -0.25 -12.33 2.47
CA PRO A 181 -0.90 -11.16 1.90
C PRO A 181 -1.89 -10.53 2.87
N ALA A 182 -1.83 -9.22 3.01
CA ALA A 182 -2.82 -8.45 3.74
C ALA A 182 -4.09 -8.27 2.90
N ARG A 183 -5.24 -8.22 3.56
CA ARG A 183 -6.53 -7.96 2.91
C ARG A 183 -6.91 -6.50 3.10
N PHE A 184 -7.19 -5.82 1.98
CA PHE A 184 -7.66 -4.44 1.98
C PHE A 184 -8.99 -4.32 1.24
N SER A 185 -9.88 -3.45 1.73
CA SER A 185 -10.93 -2.86 0.91
C SER A 185 -10.29 -1.75 0.08
N VAL A 186 -10.47 -1.75 -1.24
CA VAL A 186 -9.89 -0.76 -2.14
C VAL A 186 -10.27 0.66 -1.71
N SER A 187 -11.53 0.87 -1.34
CA SER A 187 -12.05 2.17 -0.90
C SER A 187 -11.50 2.65 0.45
N ASN A 188 -10.84 1.79 1.21
CA ASN A 188 -10.39 2.07 2.58
C ASN A 188 -8.87 2.24 2.68
N THR A 189 -8.21 2.48 1.57
CA THR A 189 -6.77 2.74 1.50
C THR A 189 -6.50 4.22 1.22
N VAL A 190 -5.24 4.64 1.37
CA VAL A 190 -4.84 6.02 1.01
C VAL A 190 -5.01 6.24 -0.49
N GLU A 191 -5.35 7.46 -0.90
CA GLU A 191 -5.76 7.81 -2.26
C GLU A 191 -4.82 7.31 -3.37
N GLY A 192 -3.51 7.48 -3.18
CA GLY A 192 -2.53 7.00 -4.15
C GLY A 192 -2.52 5.48 -4.27
N TYR A 193 -2.71 4.78 -3.15
CA TYR A 193 -2.78 3.32 -3.13
C TYR A 193 -4.07 2.81 -3.77
N THR A 194 -5.22 3.42 -3.44
CA THR A 194 -6.49 3.16 -4.12
C THR A 194 -6.34 3.35 -5.63
N THR A 195 -5.73 4.44 -6.07
CA THR A 195 -5.49 4.71 -7.49
C THR A 195 -4.68 3.59 -8.15
N ALA A 196 -3.59 3.15 -7.52
CA ALA A 196 -2.79 2.04 -8.04
C ALA A 196 -3.61 0.76 -8.15
N LEU A 197 -4.32 0.37 -7.09
CA LEU A 197 -5.13 -0.85 -7.06
C LEU A 197 -6.20 -0.88 -8.16
N LEU A 198 -6.85 0.25 -8.44
CA LEU A 198 -7.85 0.36 -9.51
C LEU A 198 -7.30 0.14 -10.92
N HIS A 199 -5.98 0.21 -11.09
CA HIS A 199 -5.29 0.03 -12.37
C HIS A 199 -4.48 -1.27 -12.45
N MET A 200 -4.24 -1.92 -11.31
CA MET A 200 -3.53 -3.20 -11.26
C MET A 200 -4.44 -4.37 -11.59
N THR A 201 -3.85 -5.41 -12.14
CA THR A 201 -4.50 -6.71 -12.33
C THR A 201 -3.84 -7.76 -11.46
N GLU A 202 -4.51 -8.89 -11.27
CA GLU A 202 -3.93 -10.02 -10.53
C GLU A 202 -2.61 -10.47 -11.16
N GLY A 203 -1.57 -10.60 -10.34
CA GLY A 203 -0.23 -10.97 -10.78
C GLY A 203 0.69 -9.79 -11.08
N ASP A 204 0.15 -8.57 -11.13
CA ASP A 204 0.98 -7.38 -11.28
C ASP A 204 1.82 -7.11 -10.04
N ARG A 205 3.03 -6.62 -10.27
CA ARG A 205 3.92 -6.10 -9.24
C ARG A 205 4.43 -4.73 -9.64
N TRP A 206 4.08 -3.73 -8.87
CA TRP A 206 4.38 -2.34 -9.18
C TRP A 206 5.14 -1.66 -8.03
N MET A 207 5.96 -0.69 -8.39
CA MET A 207 6.52 0.29 -7.49
C MET A 207 5.72 1.59 -7.67
N VAL A 208 5.08 2.05 -6.60
CA VAL A 208 4.16 3.21 -6.63
C VAL A 208 4.75 4.34 -5.80
N TYR A 209 4.78 5.53 -6.39
CA TYR A 209 5.28 6.76 -5.80
C TYR A 209 4.19 7.82 -5.71
#